data_7229d04012210977512c377cb377cb53
#
_entry.id   7229d04012210977512c377cb377cb53
#
_cell.length_a   1.000
_cell.length_b   1.000
_cell.length_c   1.000
_cell.angle_alpha   90.00
_cell.angle_beta   90.00
_cell.angle_gamma   90.00
#
_symmetry.space_group_name_H-M   'P 1'
#
loop_
_entity.id
_entity.type
_entity.pdbx_description
1 polymer ?
#
loop_
_entity_poly.entity_id
_entity_poly.type
_entity_poly.pdbx_seq_one_letter_code
_entity_poly.pdbx_strand_id
1 'polypeptide(L)'
;MASILDKMCLVQQQNIQSRRPPQVKYSKNEIHSRVYKIPEIRFEDQRLTSFAGLVIFQSLFYHLNLKERLWRCFAHLKISPIFGHHVVVLLLIVHLLIGYRRLREIDYYREDPMVKRLLGLNRIPDVATVSRALATVDGASIEKIRQLCRAMVIERLRQIPLYRLTLDFDGSVSSTQGRGVEGTAVGFNKKKKGARSYYPLFCTIAQTGQVFDVYHRPGNVHDSHEAKAFLLDCIRILRQELPWVKIEIRMDSAFFSDEIVTLLDGLGVEFTLSVPFERFVELKRMIEGRKRWRCFNETWSFFETRWKPKSWSNRYRFLLIRQKCKKIYKGPIQLDLFIPHEYGYEFTVIVTNKQTTMKKVLMFHHGRGYQEKIFGEMKSQSQMDYIAVRRLCGNQLYLMASVLAHNLARELQMITKPKSRGTTEKRSALWAFEELGTIRHHLLQRAGRLTEPHGKLTLTMNPNAAVKEDLIQFLDALKKAA
;
A
#
# COMPACT_ATOMS: atom_id res chain seq x y z
N MET A 1 9.05 34.77 -12.16
CA MET A 1 9.58 33.82 -11.17
C MET A 1 10.29 32.72 -11.91
N ALA A 2 11.55 32.85 -12.21
CA ALA A 2 12.36 31.79 -12.79
C ALA A 2 12.53 30.71 -11.74
N SER A 3 12.09 29.52 -12.08
CA SER A 3 11.87 28.38 -11.19
C SER A 3 13.21 27.88 -10.61
N ILE A 4 13.18 27.47 -9.35
CA ILE A 4 14.24 26.72 -8.67
C ILE A 4 14.67 25.48 -9.49
N LEU A 5 13.77 24.94 -10.33
CA LEU A 5 14.03 23.84 -11.26
C LEU A 5 15.00 24.22 -12.38
N ASP A 6 14.98 25.45 -12.90
CA ASP A 6 15.94 25.89 -13.91
C ASP A 6 17.37 25.99 -13.36
N LYS A 7 17.50 26.30 -12.07
CA LYS A 7 18.80 26.29 -11.39
C LYS A 7 19.32 24.89 -11.07
N MET A 8 18.46 23.88 -11.02
CA MET A 8 18.87 22.47 -10.88
C MET A 8 19.26 21.82 -12.23
N CYS A 9 18.87 22.45 -13.36
CA CYS A 9 19.03 21.87 -14.70
C CYS A 9 20.45 22.00 -15.27
N LEU A 10 21.35 22.77 -14.67
CA LEU A 10 22.72 22.96 -15.15
C LEU A 10 23.73 21.88 -14.71
N VAL A 11 23.25 20.70 -14.30
CA VAL A 11 24.11 19.50 -14.19
C VAL A 11 24.24 18.78 -15.55
N GLN A 12 23.82 19.43 -16.60
CA GLN A 12 23.92 18.87 -17.94
C GLN A 12 25.28 19.15 -18.56
N GLN A 13 25.91 18.08 -19.01
CA GLN A 13 26.86 18.01 -20.15
C GLN A 13 28.15 18.84 -20.07
N GLN A 14 28.60 19.31 -18.95
CA GLN A 14 30.03 19.56 -18.84
C GLN A 14 30.67 18.24 -18.42
N ASN A 15 31.57 17.74 -19.27
CA ASN A 15 32.50 16.68 -18.96
C ASN A 15 33.11 16.90 -17.57
N ILE A 16 32.42 16.37 -16.54
CA ILE A 16 33.05 16.13 -15.27
C ILE A 16 33.91 14.89 -15.53
N GLN A 17 35.08 15.11 -16.12
CA GLN A 17 36.19 14.21 -15.86
C GLN A 17 36.23 14.09 -14.35
N SER A 18 35.68 12.98 -13.84
CA SER A 18 35.81 12.61 -12.43
C SER A 18 37.33 12.55 -12.20
N ARG A 19 37.88 13.62 -11.65
CA ARG A 19 39.22 13.52 -11.05
C ARG A 19 39.08 12.51 -9.93
N ARG A 20 39.27 11.23 -10.28
CA ARG A 20 39.48 10.22 -9.26
C ARG A 20 40.61 10.72 -8.40
N PRO A 21 40.42 10.85 -7.07
CA PRO A 21 41.55 11.14 -6.22
C PRO A 21 42.66 10.12 -6.57
N PRO A 22 43.94 10.51 -6.58
CA PRO A 22 45.00 9.61 -6.97
C PRO A 22 44.84 8.31 -6.17
N GLN A 23 44.66 7.19 -6.87
CA GLN A 23 44.59 5.90 -6.23
C GLN A 23 45.94 5.60 -5.62
N VAL A 24 46.02 5.72 -4.29
CA VAL A 24 47.23 5.29 -3.56
C VAL A 24 47.30 3.77 -3.76
N LYS A 25 48.28 3.33 -4.53
CA LYS A 25 48.54 1.90 -4.75
C LYS A 25 49.18 1.35 -3.49
N TYR A 26 48.41 0.59 -2.74
CA TYR A 26 48.91 -0.14 -1.56
C TYR A 26 49.41 -1.51 -1.98
N SER A 27 50.49 -1.97 -1.34
CA SER A 27 50.97 -3.34 -1.46
C SER A 27 49.96 -4.32 -0.90
N LYS A 28 49.98 -5.59 -1.30
CA LYS A 28 49.08 -6.63 -0.75
C LYS A 28 49.24 -6.75 0.78
N ASN A 29 50.43 -6.64 1.29
CA ASN A 29 50.72 -6.72 2.74
C ASN A 29 50.15 -5.53 3.51
N GLU A 30 50.22 -4.32 2.96
CA GLU A 30 49.59 -3.13 3.56
C GLU A 30 48.09 -3.22 3.56
N ILE A 31 47.46 -3.78 2.53
CA ILE A 31 46.01 -4.04 2.48
C ILE A 31 45.66 -5.07 3.55
N HIS A 32 46.45 -6.14 3.67
CA HIS A 32 46.19 -7.21 4.64
C HIS A 32 46.35 -6.74 6.10
N SER A 33 47.36 -5.92 6.38
CA SER A 33 47.57 -5.37 7.72
C SER A 33 46.45 -4.44 8.19
N ARG A 34 45.72 -3.82 7.25
CA ARG A 34 44.59 -2.93 7.54
C ARG A 34 43.35 -3.65 8.09
N VAL A 35 43.20 -4.94 7.79
CA VAL A 35 42.06 -5.74 8.25
C VAL A 35 41.96 -5.75 9.78
N TYR A 36 43.10 -5.68 10.48
CA TYR A 36 43.16 -5.71 11.94
C TYR A 36 43.29 -4.32 12.58
N LYS A 37 43.45 -3.26 11.81
CA LYS A 37 43.62 -1.91 12.31
C LYS A 37 42.30 -1.17 12.39
N ILE A 38 41.77 -1.00 13.58
CA ILE A 38 40.55 -0.22 13.83
C ILE A 38 40.86 1.26 13.61
N PRO A 39 40.09 1.98 12.74
CA PRO A 39 40.27 3.40 12.53
C PRO A 39 39.87 4.21 13.76
N GLU A 40 40.46 5.43 13.88
CA GLU A 40 39.97 6.40 14.86
C GLU A 40 38.52 6.80 14.51
N ILE A 41 37.63 6.79 15.50
CA ILE A 41 36.23 7.15 15.33
C ILE A 41 36.03 8.61 15.79
N ARG A 42 35.55 9.46 14.88
CA ARG A 42 35.21 10.87 15.18
C ARG A 42 33.77 11.15 14.83
N PHE A 43 33.09 11.90 15.70
CA PHE A 43 31.72 12.38 15.49
C PHE A 43 31.78 13.88 15.23
N GLU A 44 31.73 14.25 13.95
CA GLU A 44 31.81 15.63 13.48
C GLU A 44 30.67 15.95 12.53
N ASP A 45 30.13 17.17 12.56
CA ASP A 45 29.13 17.62 11.60
C ASP A 45 29.78 17.89 10.22
N GLN A 46 29.90 16.83 9.42
CA GLN A 46 30.36 16.91 8.05
C GLN A 46 29.22 16.98 7.02
N ARG A 47 27.99 17.24 7.48
CA ARG A 47 26.78 17.21 6.65
C ARG A 47 26.60 15.89 5.87
N LEU A 48 26.97 14.78 6.47
CA LEU A 48 26.81 13.44 5.92
C LEU A 48 25.34 13.00 6.06
N THR A 49 24.83 12.33 5.02
CA THR A 49 23.51 11.71 5.03
C THR A 49 23.61 10.24 4.67
N SER A 50 22.80 9.42 5.34
CA SER A 50 22.60 8.02 4.97
C SER A 50 21.47 7.83 3.95
N PHE A 51 20.77 8.90 3.59
CA PHE A 51 19.55 8.88 2.77
C PHE A 51 19.62 9.83 1.57
N ALA A 52 20.78 9.91 0.90
CA ALA A 52 20.99 10.81 -0.23
C ALA A 52 19.96 10.61 -1.35
N GLY A 53 19.46 9.38 -1.54
CA GLY A 53 18.44 9.08 -2.54
C GLY A 53 17.06 9.67 -2.24
N LEU A 54 16.81 10.23 -1.06
CA LEU A 54 15.57 10.97 -0.78
C LEU A 54 15.34 12.16 -1.71
N VAL A 55 16.36 12.58 -2.46
CA VAL A 55 16.22 13.63 -3.47
C VAL A 55 15.14 13.32 -4.52
N ILE A 56 14.89 12.04 -4.84
CA ILE A 56 13.78 11.64 -5.74
C ILE A 56 12.43 11.91 -5.13
N PHE A 57 12.26 11.62 -3.83
CA PHE A 57 11.01 11.96 -3.12
C PHE A 57 10.87 13.46 -2.90
N GLN A 58 11.95 14.21 -2.73
CA GLN A 58 11.89 15.67 -2.69
C GLN A 58 11.31 16.22 -4.00
N SER A 59 11.76 15.71 -5.15
CA SER A 59 11.22 16.08 -6.46
C SER A 59 9.73 15.67 -6.60
N LEU A 60 9.38 14.45 -6.19
CA LEU A 60 7.99 13.97 -6.21
C LEU A 60 7.07 14.82 -5.31
N PHE A 61 7.49 15.13 -4.09
CA PHE A 61 6.69 15.93 -3.15
C PHE A 61 6.46 17.35 -3.67
N TYR A 62 7.47 17.92 -4.36
CA TYR A 62 7.33 19.19 -5.04
C TYR A 62 6.32 19.11 -6.20
N HIS A 63 6.48 18.13 -7.09
CA HIS A 63 5.55 17.88 -8.20
C HIS A 63 4.09 17.73 -7.75
N LEU A 64 3.86 16.99 -6.66
CA LEU A 64 2.52 16.77 -6.10
C LEU A 64 2.03 17.91 -5.20
N ASN A 65 2.83 18.95 -4.97
CA ASN A 65 2.55 20.00 -3.98
C ASN A 65 2.14 19.43 -2.60
N LEU A 66 2.79 18.33 -2.18
CA LEU A 66 2.35 17.52 -1.05
C LEU A 66 2.33 18.29 0.27
N LYS A 67 3.34 19.14 0.52
CA LYS A 67 3.45 19.89 1.78
C LYS A 67 2.27 20.87 1.98
N GLU A 68 1.89 21.60 0.93
CA GLU A 68 0.76 22.50 0.94
C GLU A 68 -0.57 21.76 1.10
N ARG A 69 -0.74 20.63 0.38
CA ARG A 69 -1.93 19.79 0.48
C ARG A 69 -2.09 19.22 1.91
N LEU A 70 -1.00 18.78 2.52
CA LEU A 70 -1.00 18.34 3.92
C LEU A 70 -1.33 19.49 4.86
N TRP A 71 -0.76 20.69 4.65
CA TRP A 71 -1.08 21.85 5.47
C TRP A 71 -2.58 22.16 5.49
N ARG A 72 -3.25 22.13 4.34
CA ARG A 72 -4.70 22.35 4.23
C ARG A 72 -5.53 21.36 5.06
N CYS A 73 -5.05 20.13 5.23
CA CYS A 73 -5.74 19.13 6.04
C CYS A 73 -5.82 19.52 7.53
N PHE A 74 -4.89 20.32 8.01
CA PHE A 74 -4.76 20.71 9.42
C PHE A 74 -4.93 22.20 9.69
N ALA A 75 -5.27 23.01 8.70
CA ALA A 75 -5.37 24.46 8.80
C ALA A 75 -6.40 24.95 9.83
N HIS A 76 -7.37 24.10 10.21
CA HIS A 76 -8.39 24.41 11.23
C HIS A 76 -7.90 24.18 12.66
N LEU A 77 -6.80 23.45 12.86
CA LEU A 77 -6.22 23.21 14.18
C LEU A 77 -5.33 24.39 14.59
N LYS A 78 -5.25 24.68 15.89
CA LYS A 78 -4.28 25.63 16.41
C LYS A 78 -2.87 25.18 16.04
N ILE A 79 -2.16 26.03 15.31
CA ILE A 79 -0.79 25.73 14.86
C ILE A 79 0.14 25.81 16.07
N SER A 80 0.89 24.73 16.32
CA SER A 80 2.03 24.81 17.22
C SER A 80 3.05 25.81 16.65
N PRO A 81 3.60 26.73 17.46
CA PRO A 81 4.54 27.74 16.95
C PRO A 81 5.83 27.14 16.38
N ILE A 82 6.14 25.89 16.70
CA ILE A 82 7.40 25.23 16.30
C ILE A 82 7.16 24.19 15.20
N PHE A 83 6.19 23.28 15.38
CA PHE A 83 5.92 22.18 14.43
C PHE A 83 4.41 22.03 14.21
N GLY A 84 3.94 22.36 13.01
CA GLY A 84 2.56 22.11 12.60
C GLY A 84 2.29 20.60 12.37
N HIS A 85 1.04 20.18 12.51
CA HIS A 85 0.62 18.79 12.30
C HIS A 85 1.01 18.26 10.90
N HIS A 86 0.92 19.10 9.86
CA HIS A 86 1.33 18.75 8.49
C HIS A 86 2.81 18.35 8.39
N VAL A 87 3.68 19.00 9.16
CA VAL A 87 5.11 18.66 9.24
C VAL A 87 5.30 17.29 9.91
N VAL A 88 4.53 17.04 10.99
CA VAL A 88 4.56 15.74 11.68
C VAL A 88 4.11 14.61 10.75
N VAL A 89 3.04 14.82 9.97
CA VAL A 89 2.59 13.81 8.99
C VAL A 89 3.62 13.60 7.89
N LEU A 90 4.22 14.66 7.37
CA LEU A 90 5.29 14.55 6.38
C LEU A 90 6.50 13.80 6.96
N LEU A 91 6.86 14.07 8.22
CA LEU A 91 7.90 13.32 8.92
C LEU A 91 7.54 11.84 9.04
N LEU A 92 6.30 11.48 9.39
CA LEU A 92 5.85 10.09 9.46
C LEU A 92 5.93 9.40 8.09
N ILE A 93 5.51 10.07 7.02
CA ILE A 93 5.65 9.54 5.66
C ILE A 93 7.12 9.26 5.33
N VAL A 94 8.02 10.21 5.61
CA VAL A 94 9.46 10.05 5.37
C VAL A 94 10.04 8.92 6.25
N HIS A 95 9.67 8.88 7.53
CA HIS A 95 10.03 7.82 8.48
C HIS A 95 9.73 6.41 7.94
N LEU A 96 8.53 6.25 7.37
CA LEU A 96 8.09 4.98 6.78
C LEU A 96 8.79 4.70 5.44
N LEU A 97 9.01 5.70 4.60
CA LEU A 97 9.75 5.57 3.34
C LEU A 97 11.20 5.09 3.58
N ILE A 98 11.89 5.62 4.58
CA ILE A 98 13.26 5.20 4.92
C ILE A 98 13.32 3.91 5.74
N GLY A 99 12.17 3.36 6.18
CA GLY A 99 12.04 2.00 6.68
C GLY A 99 11.94 1.84 8.19
N TYR A 100 11.73 2.89 8.90
CA TYR A 100 11.54 2.84 10.35
C TYR A 100 10.08 2.57 10.72
N ARG A 101 9.87 1.95 11.88
CA ARG A 101 8.55 1.54 12.37
C ARG A 101 8.11 2.33 13.60
N ARG A 102 8.99 2.38 14.60
CA ARG A 102 8.63 2.91 15.92
C ARG A 102 8.97 4.39 16.00
N LEU A 103 8.10 5.20 16.56
CA LEU A 103 8.35 6.64 16.71
C LEU A 103 9.71 6.97 17.35
N ARG A 104 10.18 6.14 18.31
CA ARG A 104 11.48 6.33 18.94
C ARG A 104 12.67 6.22 17.98
N GLU A 105 12.48 5.58 16.83
CA GLU A 105 13.54 5.42 15.82
C GLU A 105 13.81 6.71 15.04
N ILE A 106 13.01 7.77 15.28
CA ILE A 106 13.27 9.12 14.80
C ILE A 106 14.64 9.62 15.30
N ASP A 107 15.05 9.21 16.49
CA ASP A 107 16.33 9.59 17.07
C ASP A 107 17.55 9.09 16.26
N TYR A 108 17.40 8.00 15.47
CA TYR A 108 18.49 7.44 14.66
C TYR A 108 18.87 8.31 13.44
N TYR A 109 17.98 9.18 12.97
CA TYR A 109 18.21 10.04 11.82
C TYR A 109 17.92 11.52 12.09
N ARG A 110 17.76 11.88 13.36
CA ARG A 110 17.36 13.23 13.80
C ARG A 110 18.32 14.31 13.25
N GLU A 111 19.61 14.01 13.14
CA GLU A 111 20.62 14.94 12.65
C GLU A 111 20.88 14.83 11.15
N ASP A 112 20.23 13.92 10.44
CA ASP A 112 20.46 13.73 9.01
C ASP A 112 20.06 14.96 8.20
N PRO A 113 21.00 15.59 7.46
CA PRO A 113 20.77 16.84 6.75
C PRO A 113 19.82 16.70 5.55
N MET A 114 19.76 15.51 4.92
CA MET A 114 18.84 15.29 3.79
C MET A 114 17.41 15.17 4.27
N VAL A 115 17.18 14.50 5.40
CA VAL A 115 15.84 14.40 6.02
C VAL A 115 15.38 15.78 6.49
N LYS A 116 16.22 16.55 7.20
CA LYS A 116 15.93 17.93 7.59
C LYS A 116 15.52 18.78 6.38
N ARG A 117 16.28 18.68 5.29
CA ARG A 117 16.02 19.41 4.06
C ARG A 117 14.68 19.03 3.40
N LEU A 118 14.41 17.73 3.27
CA LEU A 118 13.15 17.24 2.68
C LEU A 118 11.93 17.77 3.45
N LEU A 119 12.02 17.81 4.78
CA LEU A 119 10.97 18.35 5.65
C LEU A 119 10.92 19.89 5.63
N GLY A 120 11.99 20.57 5.19
CA GLY A 120 12.14 22.03 5.28
C GLY A 120 12.33 22.49 6.72
N LEU A 121 13.10 21.76 7.52
CA LEU A 121 13.32 22.00 8.95
C LEU A 121 14.81 22.17 9.27
N ASN A 122 15.11 23.03 10.23
CA ASN A 122 16.46 23.14 10.80
C ASN A 122 16.70 22.03 11.85
N ARG A 123 15.65 21.58 12.54
CA ARG A 123 15.69 20.46 13.49
C ARG A 123 14.46 19.58 13.33
N ILE A 124 14.61 18.28 13.54
CA ILE A 124 13.50 17.31 13.55
C ILE A 124 12.86 17.32 14.94
N PRO A 125 11.50 17.27 15.04
CA PRO A 125 10.82 17.16 16.34
C PRO A 125 11.22 15.87 17.05
N ASP A 126 11.33 15.93 18.37
CA ASP A 126 11.56 14.76 19.21
C ASP A 126 10.32 13.84 19.27
N VAL A 127 10.53 12.62 19.73
CA VAL A 127 9.48 11.59 19.83
C VAL A 127 8.29 12.05 20.67
N ALA A 128 8.53 12.77 21.77
CA ALA A 128 7.48 13.28 22.64
C ALA A 128 6.63 14.34 21.94
N THR A 129 7.25 15.21 21.16
CA THR A 129 6.54 16.21 20.33
C THR A 129 5.68 15.54 19.26
N VAL A 130 6.21 14.54 18.55
CA VAL A 130 5.46 13.76 17.56
C VAL A 130 4.27 13.05 18.23
N SER A 131 4.50 12.39 19.36
CA SER A 131 3.45 11.68 20.10
C SER A 131 2.34 12.61 20.58
N ARG A 132 2.71 13.80 21.09
CA ARG A 132 1.72 14.85 21.49
C ARG A 132 0.92 15.37 20.29
N ALA A 133 1.58 15.63 19.16
CA ALA A 133 0.89 16.05 17.95
C ALA A 133 -0.11 14.99 17.46
N LEU A 134 0.26 13.71 17.49
CA LEU A 134 -0.65 12.61 17.17
C LEU A 134 -1.84 12.52 18.13
N ALA A 135 -1.64 12.85 19.41
CA ALA A 135 -2.69 12.82 20.43
C ALA A 135 -3.72 13.96 20.29
N THR A 136 -3.38 15.04 19.60
CA THR A 136 -4.24 16.24 19.41
C THR A 136 -4.98 16.28 18.08
N VAL A 137 -4.78 15.28 17.21
CA VAL A 137 -5.50 15.18 15.93
C VAL A 137 -6.97 14.84 16.17
N ASP A 138 -7.84 15.47 15.39
CA ASP A 138 -9.29 15.27 15.41
C ASP A 138 -9.82 14.47 14.21
N GLY A 139 -11.09 14.09 14.26
CA GLY A 139 -11.75 13.34 13.19
C GLY A 139 -11.85 14.13 11.88
N ALA A 140 -11.94 15.45 11.93
CA ALA A 140 -12.00 16.30 10.74
C ALA A 140 -10.66 16.28 9.98
N SER A 141 -9.54 16.27 10.69
CA SER A 141 -8.21 16.09 10.11
C SER A 141 -8.07 14.73 9.41
N ILE A 142 -8.57 13.66 10.06
CA ILE A 142 -8.54 12.31 9.48
C ILE A 142 -9.33 12.26 8.17
N GLU A 143 -10.53 12.84 8.14
CA GLU A 143 -11.35 12.85 6.93
C GLU A 143 -10.67 13.65 5.79
N LYS A 144 -10.06 14.80 6.10
CA LYS A 144 -9.31 15.58 5.10
C LYS A 144 -8.10 14.84 4.55
N ILE A 145 -7.38 14.07 5.38
CA ILE A 145 -6.28 13.20 4.90
C ILE A 145 -6.80 12.06 4.02
N ARG A 146 -7.93 11.46 4.35
CA ARG A 146 -8.59 10.46 3.49
C ARG A 146 -8.97 11.08 2.14
N GLN A 147 -9.57 12.27 2.15
CA GLN A 147 -9.89 13.03 0.92
C GLN A 147 -8.64 13.34 0.10
N LEU A 148 -7.55 13.74 0.72
CA LEU A 148 -6.26 13.95 0.05
C LEU A 148 -5.77 12.65 -0.62
N CYS A 149 -5.82 11.53 0.09
CA CYS A 149 -5.43 10.23 -0.45
C CYS A 149 -6.26 9.86 -1.70
N ARG A 150 -7.61 9.97 -1.61
CA ARG A 150 -8.53 9.73 -2.72
C ARG A 150 -8.24 10.64 -3.90
N ALA A 151 -8.03 11.94 -3.66
CA ALA A 151 -7.74 12.93 -4.70
C ALA A 151 -6.45 12.58 -5.47
N MET A 152 -5.37 12.21 -4.78
CA MET A 152 -4.11 11.79 -5.41
C MET A 152 -4.29 10.56 -6.30
N VAL A 153 -5.07 9.57 -5.85
CA VAL A 153 -5.36 8.37 -6.64
C VAL A 153 -6.22 8.72 -7.86
N ILE A 154 -7.23 9.57 -7.71
CA ILE A 154 -8.09 10.02 -8.82
C ILE A 154 -7.28 10.80 -9.86
N GLU A 155 -6.41 11.72 -9.43
CA GLU A 155 -5.50 12.46 -10.31
C GLU A 155 -4.66 11.51 -11.18
N ARG A 156 -4.12 10.43 -10.59
CA ARG A 156 -3.41 9.39 -11.33
C ARG A 156 -4.33 8.64 -12.28
N LEU A 157 -5.51 8.23 -11.86
CA LEU A 157 -6.45 7.48 -12.68
C LEU A 157 -6.92 8.26 -13.91
N ARG A 158 -7.07 9.58 -13.80
CA ARG A 158 -7.42 10.47 -14.94
C ARG A 158 -6.36 10.48 -16.05
N GLN A 159 -5.12 10.19 -15.72
CA GLN A 159 -4.00 10.14 -16.68
C GLN A 159 -3.86 8.76 -17.35
N ILE A 160 -4.66 7.78 -16.95
CA ILE A 160 -4.61 6.42 -17.46
C ILE A 160 -5.85 6.16 -18.32
N PRO A 161 -5.74 5.78 -19.59
CA PRO A 161 -6.88 5.43 -20.41
C PRO A 161 -7.46 4.09 -19.94
N LEU A 162 -8.39 4.15 -18.99
CA LEU A 162 -9.10 2.99 -18.45
C LEU A 162 -10.56 3.01 -18.88
N TYR A 163 -11.02 1.88 -19.42
CA TYR A 163 -12.44 1.63 -19.67
C TYR A 163 -13.13 0.96 -18.48
N ARG A 164 -12.38 0.18 -17.72
CA ARG A 164 -12.86 -0.56 -16.54
C ARG A 164 -11.90 -0.34 -15.37
N LEU A 165 -12.47 -0.07 -14.20
CA LEU A 165 -11.74 0.12 -12.95
C LEU A 165 -12.14 -0.98 -11.97
N THR A 166 -11.17 -1.72 -11.47
CA THR A 166 -11.41 -2.83 -10.54
C THR A 166 -11.02 -2.42 -9.12
N LEU A 167 -11.99 -2.51 -8.23
CA LEU A 167 -11.83 -2.27 -6.80
C LEU A 167 -11.78 -3.60 -6.05
N ASP A 168 -10.77 -3.75 -5.21
CA ASP A 168 -10.68 -4.86 -4.27
C ASP A 168 -10.96 -4.35 -2.86
N PHE A 169 -11.90 -5.00 -2.17
CA PHE A 169 -12.23 -4.71 -0.78
C PHE A 169 -11.83 -5.86 0.11
N ASP A 170 -11.11 -5.54 1.19
CA ASP A 170 -10.72 -6.52 2.21
C ASP A 170 -10.40 -5.81 3.53
N GLY A 171 -10.43 -6.55 4.63
CA GLY A 171 -10.04 -6.08 5.95
C GLY A 171 -8.63 -6.50 6.33
N SER A 172 -8.00 -5.76 7.23
CA SER A 172 -6.69 -6.15 7.76
C SER A 172 -6.58 -5.89 9.26
N VAL A 173 -6.16 -6.91 10.02
CA VAL A 173 -6.04 -6.81 11.48
C VAL A 173 -4.75 -6.09 11.87
N SER A 174 -4.85 -5.10 12.78
CA SER A 174 -3.74 -4.46 13.47
C SER A 174 -3.85 -4.71 14.97
N SER A 175 -2.96 -5.54 15.52
CA SER A 175 -3.03 -6.04 16.90
C SER A 175 -2.15 -5.26 17.86
N THR A 176 -2.61 -5.09 19.11
CA THR A 176 -1.83 -4.53 20.21
C THR A 176 -1.95 -5.36 21.47
N GLN A 177 -0.92 -5.34 22.29
CA GLN A 177 -0.95 -5.86 23.67
C GLN A 177 -1.36 -4.78 24.69
N GLY A 178 -1.43 -3.52 24.26
CA GLY A 178 -1.79 -2.37 25.09
C GLY A 178 -3.27 -2.40 25.47
N ARG A 179 -3.58 -2.46 26.78
CA ARG A 179 -4.97 -2.50 27.27
C ARG A 179 -5.70 -1.16 27.16
N GLY A 180 -4.99 -0.02 27.20
CA GLY A 180 -5.55 1.32 27.20
C GLY A 180 -5.53 2.02 25.84
N VAL A 181 -5.54 1.28 24.72
CA VAL A 181 -5.58 1.87 23.38
C VAL A 181 -7.03 2.09 22.95
N GLU A 182 -7.39 3.35 22.74
CA GLU A 182 -8.72 3.82 22.41
C GLU A 182 -9.25 3.17 21.12
N GLY A 183 -10.51 2.74 21.11
CA GLY A 183 -11.18 2.16 19.94
C GLY A 183 -10.73 0.73 19.59
N THR A 184 -9.79 0.12 20.33
CA THR A 184 -9.44 -1.29 20.13
C THR A 184 -10.41 -2.22 20.87
N ALA A 185 -10.68 -3.37 20.26
CA ALA A 185 -11.50 -4.42 20.88
C ALA A 185 -10.88 -5.81 20.70
N VAL A 186 -11.23 -6.73 21.60
CA VAL A 186 -10.93 -8.15 21.43
C VAL A 186 -11.95 -8.71 20.43
N GLY A 187 -11.49 -9.32 19.34
CA GLY A 187 -12.33 -9.79 18.26
C GLY A 187 -11.76 -10.98 17.51
N PHE A 188 -12.09 -11.11 16.23
CA PHE A 188 -11.83 -12.28 15.39
C PHE A 188 -10.38 -12.40 14.90
N ASN A 189 -9.40 -12.13 15.76
CA ASN A 189 -7.99 -12.25 15.41
C ASN A 189 -7.52 -13.71 15.44
N LYS A 190 -7.54 -14.38 14.29
CA LYS A 190 -7.13 -15.80 14.17
C LYS A 190 -5.66 -16.04 14.57
N LYS A 191 -4.76 -15.05 14.35
CA LYS A 191 -3.32 -15.19 14.61
C LYS A 191 -2.93 -14.94 16.07
N LYS A 192 -3.68 -14.04 16.74
CA LYS A 192 -3.41 -13.65 18.14
C LYS A 192 -4.74 -13.64 18.92
N LYS A 193 -5.22 -14.83 19.28
CA LYS A 193 -6.46 -14.98 20.04
C LYS A 193 -6.40 -14.18 21.35
N GLY A 194 -7.46 -13.44 21.67
CA GLY A 194 -7.56 -12.62 22.87
C GLY A 194 -6.82 -11.26 22.80
N ALA A 195 -6.04 -10.97 21.77
CA ALA A 195 -5.41 -9.67 21.63
C ALA A 195 -6.42 -8.61 21.17
N ARG A 196 -6.31 -7.41 21.76
CA ARG A 196 -7.05 -6.23 21.27
C ARG A 196 -6.52 -5.81 19.90
N SER A 197 -7.41 -5.36 19.04
CA SER A 197 -7.05 -5.00 17.67
C SER A 197 -7.97 -3.92 17.08
N TYR A 198 -7.50 -3.31 16.00
CA TYR A 198 -8.33 -2.66 15.00
C TYR A 198 -8.54 -3.60 13.81
N TYR A 199 -9.61 -3.38 13.07
CA TYR A 199 -9.91 -4.09 11.83
C TYR A 199 -10.39 -3.14 10.73
N PRO A 200 -9.49 -2.28 10.21
CA PRO A 200 -9.82 -1.38 9.11
C PRO A 200 -10.18 -2.13 7.84
N LEU A 201 -11.15 -1.58 7.08
CA LEU A 201 -11.48 -1.96 5.71
C LEU A 201 -10.68 -1.10 4.75
N PHE A 202 -10.23 -1.71 3.66
CA PHE A 202 -9.47 -1.06 2.58
C PHE A 202 -10.19 -1.23 1.25
N CYS A 203 -10.17 -0.16 0.46
CA CYS A 203 -10.47 -0.19 -0.96
C CYS A 203 -9.17 0.02 -1.74
N THR A 204 -8.76 -0.95 -2.56
CA THR A 204 -7.55 -0.84 -3.39
C THR A 204 -7.90 -0.86 -4.87
N ILE A 205 -7.11 -0.14 -5.68
CA ILE A 205 -7.25 -0.11 -7.14
C ILE A 205 -6.36 -1.19 -7.75
N ALA A 206 -6.94 -2.19 -8.38
CA ALA A 206 -6.18 -3.31 -8.93
C ALA A 206 -5.15 -2.88 -9.98
N GLN A 207 -5.48 -1.92 -10.85
CA GLN A 207 -4.65 -1.47 -11.96
C GLN A 207 -3.41 -0.68 -11.54
N THR A 208 -3.49 0.08 -10.45
CA THR A 208 -2.38 0.90 -9.94
C THR A 208 -1.73 0.35 -8.67
N GLY A 209 -2.37 -0.64 -8.02
CA GLY A 209 -1.89 -1.16 -6.74
C GLY A 209 -1.90 -0.13 -5.60
N GLN A 210 -2.60 0.99 -5.77
CA GLN A 210 -2.76 2.02 -4.75
C GLN A 210 -3.96 1.74 -3.85
N VAL A 211 -3.89 2.18 -2.61
CA VAL A 211 -5.02 2.21 -1.69
C VAL A 211 -5.83 3.48 -1.97
N PHE A 212 -7.09 3.31 -2.36
CA PHE A 212 -8.00 4.42 -2.64
C PHE A 212 -8.53 5.04 -1.36
N ASP A 213 -9.00 4.19 -0.43
CA ASP A 213 -9.57 4.64 0.83
C ASP A 213 -9.44 3.59 1.93
N VAL A 214 -9.54 4.04 3.19
CA VAL A 214 -9.50 3.20 4.38
C VAL A 214 -10.60 3.61 5.35
N TYR A 215 -11.40 2.64 5.81
CA TYR A 215 -12.37 2.82 6.87
C TYR A 215 -11.93 2.11 8.15
N HIS A 216 -11.58 2.88 9.18
CA HIS A 216 -11.00 2.36 10.41
C HIS A 216 -12.08 1.87 11.36
N ARG A 217 -11.94 0.63 11.87
CA ARG A 217 -12.93 -0.02 12.73
C ARG A 217 -12.27 -0.75 13.91
N PRO A 218 -12.99 -0.96 15.03
CA PRO A 218 -12.51 -1.83 16.12
C PRO A 218 -12.42 -3.30 15.69
N GLY A 219 -11.64 -4.09 16.42
CA GLY A 219 -11.33 -5.47 16.05
C GLY A 219 -12.47 -6.50 16.26
N ASN A 220 -13.54 -6.12 16.93
CA ASN A 220 -14.71 -7.00 17.20
C ASN A 220 -15.85 -6.84 16.19
N VAL A 221 -15.62 -6.12 15.11
CA VAL A 221 -16.63 -5.85 14.08
C VAL A 221 -16.51 -6.87 12.95
N HIS A 222 -17.64 -7.41 12.49
CA HIS A 222 -17.70 -8.31 11.32
C HIS A 222 -17.46 -7.51 10.02
N ASP A 223 -16.92 -8.15 8.98
CA ASP A 223 -16.59 -7.47 7.71
C ASP A 223 -17.78 -6.79 7.05
N SER A 224 -18.97 -7.40 7.12
CA SER A 224 -20.21 -6.83 6.57
C SER A 224 -20.70 -5.58 7.30
N HIS A 225 -20.30 -5.36 8.56
CA HIS A 225 -20.77 -4.23 9.34
C HIS A 225 -20.18 -2.93 8.80
N GLU A 226 -21.03 -1.95 8.51
CA GLU A 226 -20.69 -0.66 7.91
C GLU A 226 -20.00 -0.74 6.52
N ALA A 227 -19.76 -1.97 6.01
CA ALA A 227 -19.15 -2.17 4.71
C ALA A 227 -19.98 -1.59 3.58
N LYS A 228 -21.32 -1.68 3.68
CA LYS A 228 -22.25 -1.13 2.69
C LYS A 228 -22.05 0.38 2.48
N ALA A 229 -21.99 1.15 3.57
CA ALA A 229 -21.79 2.60 3.50
C ALA A 229 -20.42 2.93 2.88
N PHE A 230 -19.37 2.24 3.30
CA PHE A 230 -18.02 2.43 2.76
C PHE A 230 -17.91 2.08 1.27
N LEU A 231 -18.50 0.94 0.84
CA LEU A 231 -18.56 0.57 -0.58
C LEU A 231 -19.31 1.64 -1.41
N LEU A 232 -20.48 2.06 -0.92
CA LEU A 232 -21.32 3.05 -1.60
C LEU A 232 -20.58 4.38 -1.77
N ASP A 233 -19.87 4.84 -0.75
CA ASP A 233 -19.08 6.08 -0.80
C ASP A 233 -17.94 5.98 -1.81
N CYS A 234 -17.18 4.88 -1.81
CA CYS A 234 -16.13 4.65 -2.80
C CYS A 234 -16.67 4.65 -4.24
N ILE A 235 -17.81 3.94 -4.47
CA ILE A 235 -18.44 3.87 -5.79
C ILE A 235 -18.94 5.25 -6.23
N ARG A 236 -19.62 6.00 -5.33
CA ARG A 236 -20.18 7.32 -5.61
C ARG A 236 -19.08 8.30 -6.02
N ILE A 237 -18.02 8.40 -5.23
CA ILE A 237 -16.88 9.28 -5.49
C ILE A 237 -16.25 8.94 -6.84
N LEU A 238 -15.95 7.67 -7.10
CA LEU A 238 -15.32 7.26 -8.34
C LEU A 238 -16.22 7.48 -9.57
N ARG A 239 -17.53 7.28 -9.46
CA ARG A 239 -18.47 7.61 -10.55
C ARG A 239 -18.57 9.09 -10.85
N GLN A 240 -18.54 9.91 -9.80
CA GLN A 240 -18.56 11.37 -9.94
C GLN A 240 -17.27 11.86 -10.62
N GLU A 241 -16.13 11.35 -10.22
CA GLU A 241 -14.81 11.83 -10.66
C GLU A 241 -14.34 11.20 -11.99
N LEU A 242 -14.84 9.99 -12.31
CA LEU A 242 -14.48 9.18 -13.47
C LEU A 242 -15.75 8.60 -14.15
N PRO A 243 -16.68 9.44 -14.66
CA PRO A 243 -18.00 8.98 -15.15
C PRO A 243 -17.92 8.05 -16.37
N TRP A 244 -16.81 8.08 -17.10
CA TRP A 244 -16.58 7.23 -18.29
C TRP A 244 -16.09 5.82 -17.95
N VAL A 245 -15.77 5.53 -16.69
CA VAL A 245 -15.19 4.25 -16.29
C VAL A 245 -16.26 3.31 -15.74
N LYS A 246 -16.29 2.07 -16.22
CA LYS A 246 -17.13 1.01 -15.66
C LYS A 246 -16.46 0.41 -14.44
N ILE A 247 -17.11 0.50 -13.27
CA ILE A 247 -16.59 -0.05 -12.01
C ILE A 247 -16.86 -1.55 -11.93
N GLU A 248 -15.86 -2.32 -11.52
CA GLU A 248 -15.91 -3.74 -11.22
C GLU A 248 -15.39 -3.98 -9.79
N ILE A 249 -15.99 -4.91 -9.03
CA ILE A 249 -15.64 -5.15 -7.63
C ILE A 249 -15.31 -6.62 -7.39
N ARG A 250 -14.30 -6.86 -6.53
CA ARG A 250 -13.95 -8.19 -6.01
C ARG A 250 -13.89 -8.16 -4.49
N MET A 251 -14.49 -9.18 -3.87
CA MET A 251 -14.51 -9.30 -2.41
C MET A 251 -14.36 -10.76 -1.98
N ASP A 252 -13.98 -10.97 -0.74
CA ASP A 252 -13.91 -12.30 -0.13
C ASP A 252 -15.24 -12.73 0.49
N SER A 253 -15.26 -13.91 1.10
CA SER A 253 -16.48 -14.50 1.70
C SER A 253 -16.99 -13.77 2.93
N ALA A 254 -16.22 -12.90 3.54
CA ALA A 254 -16.64 -12.13 4.70
C ALA A 254 -17.68 -11.04 4.36
N PHE A 255 -17.71 -10.62 3.09
CA PHE A 255 -18.71 -9.66 2.56
C PHE A 255 -19.97 -10.33 2.00
N PHE A 256 -20.10 -11.67 2.10
CA PHE A 256 -21.23 -12.38 1.54
C PHE A 256 -22.52 -12.11 2.33
N SER A 257 -23.33 -11.18 1.85
CA SER A 257 -24.64 -10.81 2.40
C SER A 257 -25.60 -10.37 1.31
N ASP A 258 -26.93 -10.54 1.55
CA ASP A 258 -27.97 -10.06 0.64
C ASP A 258 -27.87 -8.55 0.40
N GLU A 259 -27.61 -7.81 1.46
CA GLU A 259 -27.50 -6.36 1.45
C GLU A 259 -26.44 -5.87 0.49
N ILE A 260 -25.23 -6.45 0.51
CA ILE A 260 -24.11 -6.06 -0.36
C ILE A 260 -24.36 -6.48 -1.79
N VAL A 261 -24.81 -7.71 -2.02
CA VAL A 261 -25.05 -8.23 -3.37
C VAL A 261 -26.17 -7.45 -4.06
N THR A 262 -27.27 -7.19 -3.35
CA THR A 262 -28.41 -6.41 -3.87
C THR A 262 -28.03 -4.96 -4.12
N LEU A 263 -27.20 -4.33 -3.26
CA LEU A 263 -26.67 -2.99 -3.48
C LEU A 263 -25.87 -2.92 -4.79
N LEU A 264 -24.92 -3.82 -4.98
CA LEU A 264 -24.05 -3.80 -6.16
C LEU A 264 -24.81 -4.07 -7.45
N ASP A 265 -25.75 -5.01 -7.42
CA ASP A 265 -26.60 -5.34 -8.56
C ASP A 265 -27.52 -4.17 -8.90
N GLY A 266 -28.18 -3.58 -7.91
CA GLY A 266 -29.05 -2.39 -8.09
C GLY A 266 -28.30 -1.16 -8.59
N LEU A 267 -27.02 -1.02 -8.27
CA LEU A 267 -26.15 0.02 -8.81
C LEU A 267 -25.60 -0.32 -10.22
N GLY A 268 -25.87 -1.50 -10.77
CA GLY A 268 -25.31 -1.93 -12.04
C GLY A 268 -23.78 -2.10 -12.00
N VAL A 269 -23.21 -2.38 -10.82
CA VAL A 269 -21.78 -2.65 -10.66
C VAL A 269 -21.53 -4.14 -10.87
N GLU A 270 -20.60 -4.46 -11.76
CA GLU A 270 -20.18 -5.86 -11.95
C GLU A 270 -19.33 -6.32 -10.77
N PHE A 271 -19.63 -7.51 -10.23
CA PHE A 271 -18.90 -8.01 -9.07
C PHE A 271 -18.58 -9.52 -9.14
N THR A 272 -17.61 -9.93 -8.34
CA THR A 272 -17.38 -11.32 -7.93
C THR A 272 -17.12 -11.36 -6.42
N LEU A 273 -17.76 -12.32 -5.75
CA LEU A 273 -17.69 -12.46 -4.31
C LEU A 273 -17.53 -13.95 -3.95
N SER A 274 -16.55 -14.29 -3.12
CA SER A 274 -16.43 -15.64 -2.57
C SER A 274 -17.62 -15.96 -1.66
N VAL A 275 -18.06 -17.21 -1.68
CA VAL A 275 -19.20 -17.68 -0.90
C VAL A 275 -18.72 -18.63 0.19
N PRO A 276 -19.10 -18.46 1.48
CA PRO A 276 -18.79 -19.40 2.55
C PRO A 276 -19.73 -20.62 2.44
N PHE A 277 -19.56 -21.41 1.37
CA PHE A 277 -20.52 -22.45 0.95
C PHE A 277 -20.66 -23.56 1.99
N GLU A 278 -19.67 -23.75 2.86
CA GLU A 278 -19.71 -24.73 3.95
C GLU A 278 -20.86 -24.48 4.93
N ARG A 279 -21.34 -23.24 5.00
CA ARG A 279 -22.50 -22.85 5.83
C ARG A 279 -23.85 -23.21 5.20
N PHE A 280 -23.87 -23.60 3.90
CA PHE A 280 -25.10 -23.83 3.14
C PHE A 280 -25.24 -25.30 2.72
N VAL A 281 -26.14 -26.02 3.41
CA VAL A 281 -26.41 -27.44 3.14
C VAL A 281 -26.83 -27.71 1.70
N GLU A 282 -27.56 -26.79 1.09
CA GLU A 282 -28.02 -26.93 -0.31
C GLU A 282 -26.84 -26.89 -1.29
N LEU A 283 -25.86 -25.98 -1.11
CA LEU A 283 -24.66 -25.90 -1.95
C LEU A 283 -23.78 -27.13 -1.79
N LYS A 284 -23.66 -27.66 -0.56
CA LYS A 284 -22.93 -28.88 -0.29
C LYS A 284 -23.56 -30.07 -1.04
N ARG A 285 -24.89 -30.25 -0.93
CA ARG A 285 -25.62 -31.30 -1.67
C ARG A 285 -25.48 -31.16 -3.18
N MET A 286 -25.47 -29.93 -3.72
CA MET A 286 -25.22 -29.69 -5.14
C MET A 286 -23.82 -30.14 -5.58
N ILE A 287 -22.82 -29.91 -4.72
CA ILE A 287 -21.43 -30.34 -4.97
C ILE A 287 -21.33 -31.87 -4.92
N GLU A 288 -21.86 -32.49 -3.88
CA GLU A 288 -21.82 -33.94 -3.65
C GLU A 288 -22.59 -34.73 -4.73
N GLY A 289 -23.80 -34.25 -5.07
CA GLY A 289 -24.64 -34.90 -6.09
C GLY A 289 -24.18 -34.66 -7.53
N ARG A 290 -23.17 -33.82 -7.76
CA ARG A 290 -22.78 -33.45 -9.12
C ARG A 290 -21.90 -34.48 -9.79
N LYS A 291 -22.45 -35.22 -10.74
CA LYS A 291 -21.73 -36.25 -11.53
C LYS A 291 -20.92 -35.64 -12.68
N ARG A 292 -21.43 -34.62 -13.36
CA ARG A 292 -20.79 -34.02 -14.55
C ARG A 292 -20.23 -32.63 -14.26
N TRP A 293 -18.90 -32.53 -14.29
CA TRP A 293 -18.16 -31.27 -14.15
C TRP A 293 -17.55 -30.88 -15.50
N ARG A 294 -17.69 -29.64 -15.90
CA ARG A 294 -17.02 -29.12 -17.09
C ARG A 294 -15.55 -28.88 -16.79
N CYS A 295 -14.64 -29.50 -17.55
CA CYS A 295 -13.21 -29.27 -17.39
C CYS A 295 -12.82 -27.87 -17.91
N PHE A 296 -12.01 -27.18 -17.12
CA PHE A 296 -11.37 -25.96 -17.52
C PHE A 296 -9.94 -26.24 -18.02
N ASN A 297 -9.22 -27.08 -17.28
CA ASN A 297 -7.93 -27.67 -17.57
C ASN A 297 -7.76 -28.95 -16.74
N GLU A 298 -6.58 -29.54 -16.73
CA GLU A 298 -6.28 -30.77 -15.98
C GLU A 298 -6.52 -30.65 -14.46
N THR A 299 -6.44 -29.43 -13.92
CA THR A 299 -6.49 -29.16 -12.48
C THR A 299 -7.87 -28.63 -12.03
N TRP A 300 -8.57 -27.90 -12.90
CA TRP A 300 -9.77 -27.18 -12.55
C TRP A 300 -10.99 -27.71 -13.31
N SER A 301 -12.09 -27.89 -12.59
CA SER A 301 -13.40 -28.21 -13.18
C SER A 301 -14.49 -27.39 -12.47
N PHE A 302 -15.61 -27.20 -13.13
CA PHE A 302 -16.65 -26.33 -12.64
C PHE A 302 -18.04 -26.70 -13.14
N PHE A 303 -19.07 -26.16 -12.47
CA PHE A 303 -20.41 -25.98 -13.00
C PHE A 303 -21.01 -24.67 -12.49
N GLU A 304 -22.09 -24.23 -13.10
CA GLU A 304 -22.81 -23.02 -12.70
C GLU A 304 -24.28 -23.31 -12.44
N THR A 305 -24.85 -22.55 -11.55
CA THR A 305 -26.26 -22.62 -11.20
C THR A 305 -26.80 -21.23 -10.86
N ARG A 306 -28.11 -21.07 -10.98
CA ARG A 306 -28.81 -19.92 -10.38
C ARG A 306 -29.39 -20.33 -9.05
N TRP A 307 -28.86 -19.73 -7.98
CA TRP A 307 -29.26 -20.07 -6.62
C TRP A 307 -29.38 -18.81 -5.74
N LYS A 308 -30.01 -18.95 -4.59
CA LYS A 308 -30.03 -17.95 -3.51
C LYS A 308 -30.16 -18.65 -2.16
N PRO A 309 -29.61 -18.12 -1.05
CA PRO A 309 -29.99 -18.49 0.29
C PRO A 309 -31.51 -18.26 0.51
N LYS A 310 -32.12 -19.00 1.41
CA LYS A 310 -33.58 -18.90 1.68
C LYS A 310 -34.02 -17.47 2.03
N SER A 311 -33.18 -16.75 2.79
CA SER A 311 -33.45 -15.37 3.23
C SER A 311 -33.30 -14.30 2.16
N TRP A 312 -32.71 -14.64 1.00
CA TRP A 312 -32.43 -13.64 -0.06
C TRP A 312 -33.64 -13.48 -0.99
N SER A 313 -33.80 -12.24 -1.48
CA SER A 313 -34.88 -11.90 -2.42
C SER A 313 -34.61 -12.41 -3.83
N ASN A 314 -33.40 -12.21 -4.34
CA ASN A 314 -33.02 -12.45 -5.73
C ASN A 314 -32.13 -13.68 -5.90
N ARG A 315 -32.26 -14.35 -7.05
CA ARG A 315 -31.37 -15.44 -7.48
C ARG A 315 -30.22 -14.86 -8.30
N TYR A 316 -29.00 -15.26 -7.96
CA TYR A 316 -27.79 -14.85 -8.66
C TYR A 316 -27.11 -16.04 -9.33
N ARG A 317 -26.12 -15.76 -10.15
CA ARG A 317 -25.27 -16.76 -10.81
C ARG A 317 -24.16 -17.20 -9.84
N PHE A 318 -24.13 -18.48 -9.51
CA PHE A 318 -23.12 -19.14 -8.68
C PHE A 318 -22.25 -20.03 -9.55
N LEU A 319 -20.94 -19.88 -9.39
CA LEU A 319 -19.93 -20.75 -9.99
C LEU A 319 -19.40 -21.65 -8.88
N LEU A 320 -19.56 -22.95 -9.04
CA LEU A 320 -19.04 -23.96 -8.15
C LEU A 320 -17.81 -24.57 -8.86
N ILE A 321 -16.66 -24.46 -8.22
CA ILE A 321 -15.35 -24.77 -8.81
C ILE A 321 -14.69 -25.80 -7.92
N ARG A 322 -14.07 -26.81 -8.52
CA ARG A 322 -13.20 -27.76 -7.84
C ARG A 322 -11.81 -27.73 -8.43
N GLN A 323 -10.81 -27.79 -7.56
CA GLN A 323 -9.39 -27.83 -7.91
C GLN A 323 -8.79 -29.12 -7.38
N LYS A 324 -8.07 -29.89 -8.23
CA LYS A 324 -7.32 -31.08 -7.79
C LYS A 324 -6.27 -30.68 -6.77
N CYS A 325 -6.28 -31.35 -5.60
CA CYS A 325 -5.28 -31.15 -4.55
C CYS A 325 -4.16 -32.17 -4.70
N LYS A 326 -2.92 -31.67 -4.60
CA LYS A 326 -1.72 -32.53 -4.47
C LYS A 326 -1.39 -32.86 -3.00
N LYS A 327 -2.20 -32.42 -2.05
CA LYS A 327 -1.92 -32.60 -0.60
C LYS A 327 -2.30 -34.00 -0.15
N ILE A 328 -1.30 -34.78 0.25
CA ILE A 328 -1.46 -35.95 1.11
C ILE A 328 -1.66 -35.39 2.53
N TYR A 329 -2.84 -35.59 3.12
CA TYR A 329 -3.09 -35.21 4.50
C TYR A 329 -2.20 -36.04 5.43
N LYS A 330 -1.27 -35.38 6.12
CA LYS A 330 -0.47 -35.96 7.21
C LYS A 330 -1.14 -35.61 8.53
N GLY A 331 -1.94 -36.50 9.08
CA GLY A 331 -2.55 -36.34 10.40
C GLY A 331 -3.88 -37.06 10.56
N PRO A 332 -4.41 -37.21 11.79
CA PRO A 332 -5.76 -37.73 11.98
C PRO A 332 -6.77 -36.87 11.26
N ILE A 333 -7.58 -37.48 10.43
CA ILE A 333 -8.68 -36.82 9.72
C ILE A 333 -9.68 -36.37 10.79
N GLN A 334 -9.76 -35.07 11.03
CA GLN A 334 -10.87 -34.50 11.80
C GLN A 334 -12.10 -34.80 10.95
N LEU A 335 -13.03 -35.60 11.48
CA LEU A 335 -14.29 -35.94 10.85
C LEU A 335 -15.17 -34.69 10.81
N ASP A 336 -14.92 -33.81 9.86
CA ASP A 336 -15.90 -32.82 9.47
C ASP A 336 -17.10 -33.56 8.87
N LEU A 337 -18.30 -33.21 9.34
CA LEU A 337 -19.57 -33.75 8.85
C LEU A 337 -19.81 -33.56 7.34
N PHE A 338 -18.90 -32.85 6.66
CA PHE A 338 -18.86 -32.64 5.23
C PHE A 338 -17.57 -33.22 4.67
N ILE A 339 -17.62 -34.44 4.23
CA ILE A 339 -16.57 -35.09 3.44
C ILE A 339 -17.11 -35.16 2.01
N PRO A 340 -16.61 -34.33 1.06
CA PRO A 340 -16.90 -34.56 -0.34
C PRO A 340 -16.37 -35.95 -0.69
N HIS A 341 -17.15 -36.76 -1.41
CA HIS A 341 -16.78 -38.13 -1.79
C HIS A 341 -15.48 -38.24 -2.61
N GLU A 342 -14.84 -37.10 -2.94
CA GLU A 342 -13.59 -37.02 -3.67
C GLU A 342 -12.53 -36.29 -2.82
N TYR A 343 -11.77 -37.03 -2.01
CA TYR A 343 -10.66 -36.54 -1.18
C TYR A 343 -9.52 -35.79 -1.92
N GLY A 344 -9.59 -35.71 -3.24
CA GLY A 344 -8.57 -35.09 -4.10
C GLY A 344 -8.89 -33.67 -4.57
N TYR A 345 -9.95 -33.02 -4.05
CA TYR A 345 -10.39 -31.73 -4.54
C TYR A 345 -10.61 -30.69 -3.43
N GLU A 346 -10.20 -29.46 -3.68
CA GLU A 346 -10.64 -28.27 -2.95
C GLU A 346 -11.78 -27.58 -3.71
N PHE A 347 -12.77 -27.09 -2.97
CA PHE A 347 -13.95 -26.44 -3.54
C PHE A 347 -13.95 -24.95 -3.26
N THR A 348 -14.35 -24.16 -4.24
CA THR A 348 -14.56 -22.71 -4.13
C THR A 348 -15.91 -22.39 -4.80
N VAL A 349 -16.69 -21.53 -4.16
CA VAL A 349 -17.93 -21.03 -4.75
C VAL A 349 -17.84 -19.51 -4.89
N ILE A 350 -18.23 -19.00 -6.05
CA ILE A 350 -18.23 -17.56 -6.38
C ILE A 350 -19.64 -17.17 -6.81
N VAL A 351 -20.17 -16.07 -6.25
CA VAL A 351 -21.38 -15.41 -6.75
C VAL A 351 -21.00 -14.20 -7.60
N THR A 352 -21.75 -13.97 -8.68
CA THR A 352 -21.49 -12.88 -9.62
C THR A 352 -22.75 -12.47 -10.39
N ASN A 353 -22.80 -11.22 -10.84
CA ASN A 353 -23.74 -10.73 -11.85
C ASN A 353 -23.10 -10.56 -13.25
N LYS A 354 -21.80 -10.87 -13.40
CA LYS A 354 -21.11 -10.76 -14.69
C LYS A 354 -21.70 -11.72 -15.73
N GLN A 355 -22.01 -11.20 -16.93
CA GLN A 355 -22.56 -11.95 -18.07
C GLN A 355 -21.46 -12.43 -19.03
N THR A 356 -20.33 -12.89 -18.51
CA THR A 356 -19.20 -13.38 -19.31
C THR A 356 -18.94 -14.87 -19.04
N THR A 357 -18.02 -15.48 -19.80
CA THR A 357 -17.69 -16.91 -19.63
C THR A 357 -17.13 -17.17 -18.23
N MET A 358 -17.39 -18.36 -17.71
CA MET A 358 -16.88 -18.76 -16.38
C MET A 358 -15.37 -18.64 -16.26
N LYS A 359 -14.63 -18.96 -17.34
CA LYS A 359 -13.18 -18.76 -17.38
C LYS A 359 -12.79 -17.34 -17.03
N LYS A 360 -13.44 -16.37 -17.67
CA LYS A 360 -13.19 -14.95 -17.43
C LYS A 360 -13.56 -14.52 -16.01
N VAL A 361 -14.71 -15.01 -15.49
CA VAL A 361 -15.13 -14.73 -14.12
C VAL A 361 -14.13 -15.30 -13.10
N LEU A 362 -13.69 -16.53 -13.28
CA LEU A 362 -12.71 -17.17 -12.41
C LEU A 362 -11.37 -16.43 -12.41
N MET A 363 -10.87 -16.12 -13.61
CA MET A 363 -9.61 -15.37 -13.76
C MET A 363 -9.71 -13.97 -13.13
N PHE A 364 -10.84 -13.29 -13.32
CA PHE A 364 -11.11 -12.00 -12.70
C PHE A 364 -11.08 -12.11 -11.17
N HIS A 365 -11.81 -13.08 -10.60
CA HIS A 365 -11.86 -13.27 -9.15
C HIS A 365 -10.50 -13.61 -8.54
N HIS A 366 -9.71 -14.47 -9.20
CA HIS A 366 -8.36 -14.81 -8.75
C HIS A 366 -7.39 -13.61 -8.73
N GLY A 367 -7.69 -12.56 -9.50
CA GLY A 367 -6.93 -11.31 -9.45
C GLY A 367 -6.97 -10.62 -8.08
N ARG A 368 -7.97 -10.91 -7.22
CA ARG A 368 -8.09 -10.39 -5.86
C ARG A 368 -6.87 -10.71 -4.98
N GLY A 369 -6.22 -11.84 -5.18
CA GLY A 369 -5.00 -12.21 -4.45
C GLY A 369 -3.86 -11.20 -4.54
N TYR A 370 -3.93 -10.23 -5.46
CA TYR A 370 -2.96 -9.14 -5.51
C TYR A 370 -3.09 -8.17 -4.33
N GLN A 371 -4.29 -7.97 -3.79
CA GLN A 371 -4.50 -7.15 -2.59
C GLN A 371 -3.79 -7.73 -1.37
N GLU A 372 -3.74 -9.06 -1.24
CA GLU A 372 -2.99 -9.73 -0.16
C GLU A 372 -1.48 -9.42 -0.24
N LYS A 373 -0.93 -9.30 -1.45
CA LYS A 373 0.47 -8.87 -1.66
C LYS A 373 0.66 -7.40 -1.26
N ILE A 374 -0.28 -6.52 -1.62
CA ILE A 374 -0.26 -5.11 -1.18
C ILE A 374 -0.23 -5.04 0.35
N PHE A 375 -1.10 -5.78 1.04
CA PHE A 375 -1.12 -5.82 2.50
C PHE A 375 0.16 -6.39 3.10
N GLY A 376 0.72 -7.45 2.50
CA GLY A 376 2.01 -8.02 2.90
C GLY A 376 3.13 -6.98 2.82
N GLU A 377 3.22 -6.28 1.69
CA GLU A 377 4.17 -5.19 1.49
C GLU A 377 3.94 -4.04 2.48
N MET A 378 2.71 -3.57 2.64
CA MET A 378 2.41 -2.48 3.55
C MET A 378 2.71 -2.82 5.02
N LYS A 379 2.45 -4.05 5.46
CA LYS A 379 2.81 -4.51 6.83
C LYS A 379 4.31 -4.57 7.04
N SER A 380 5.06 -5.07 6.07
CA SER A 380 6.51 -5.22 6.18
C SER A 380 7.28 -3.94 5.86
N GLN A 381 6.81 -3.13 4.92
CA GLN A 381 7.58 -2.02 4.36
C GLN A 381 7.10 -0.64 4.78
N SER A 382 5.79 -0.39 4.92
CA SER A 382 5.23 0.87 5.40
C SER A 382 4.48 0.76 6.73
N GLN A 383 4.58 -0.38 7.42
CA GLN A 383 4.21 -0.60 8.82
C GLN A 383 2.72 -0.31 9.13
N MET A 384 1.81 -0.67 8.23
CA MET A 384 0.39 -0.36 8.35
C MET A 384 -0.31 -1.01 9.55
N ASP A 385 0.29 -2.05 10.14
CA ASP A 385 -0.25 -2.76 11.30
C ASP A 385 0.30 -2.25 12.65
N TYR A 386 1.14 -1.21 12.64
CA TYR A 386 1.71 -0.63 13.85
C TYR A 386 0.73 0.34 14.52
N ILE A 387 0.54 0.18 15.81
CA ILE A 387 -0.28 1.04 16.66
C ILE A 387 0.69 1.94 17.44
N ALA A 388 0.75 3.23 17.05
CA ALA A 388 1.80 4.16 17.45
C ALA A 388 1.53 4.84 18.79
N VAL A 389 0.25 5.12 19.11
CA VAL A 389 -0.17 5.89 20.27
C VAL A 389 -1.42 5.30 20.93
N ARG A 390 -1.85 5.87 22.06
CA ARG A 390 -3.07 5.41 22.75
C ARG A 390 -4.36 5.98 22.15
N ARG A 391 -4.31 7.14 21.48
CA ARG A 391 -5.47 7.83 20.90
C ARG A 391 -5.88 7.25 19.55
N LEU A 392 -7.19 7.14 19.35
CA LEU A 392 -7.76 6.57 18.11
C LEU A 392 -7.35 7.39 16.89
N CYS A 393 -7.63 8.71 16.88
CA CYS A 393 -7.29 9.56 15.73
C CYS A 393 -5.79 9.59 15.42
N GLY A 394 -4.93 9.51 16.44
CA GLY A 394 -3.48 9.40 16.23
C GLY A 394 -3.07 8.11 15.52
N ASN A 395 -3.71 6.98 15.84
CA ASN A 395 -3.47 5.72 15.15
C ASN A 395 -4.06 5.70 13.73
N GLN A 396 -5.22 6.33 13.53
CA GLN A 396 -5.79 6.54 12.19
C GLN A 396 -4.85 7.38 11.33
N LEU A 397 -4.27 8.45 11.88
CA LEU A 397 -3.30 9.28 11.17
C LEU A 397 -2.02 8.52 10.81
N TYR A 398 -1.50 7.70 11.74
CA TYR A 398 -0.34 6.86 11.44
C TYR A 398 -0.64 5.86 10.32
N LEU A 399 -1.80 5.21 10.35
CA LEU A 399 -2.26 4.33 9.27
C LEU A 399 -2.36 5.08 7.93
N MET A 400 -2.92 6.29 7.93
CA MET A 400 -2.99 7.12 6.73
C MET A 400 -1.61 7.55 6.22
N ALA A 401 -0.65 7.82 7.11
CA ALA A 401 0.74 8.07 6.72
C ALA A 401 1.39 6.83 6.06
N SER A 402 1.09 5.63 6.57
CA SER A 402 1.50 4.35 5.95
C SER A 402 0.91 4.17 4.56
N VAL A 403 -0.39 4.44 4.40
CA VAL A 403 -1.08 4.39 3.09
C VAL A 403 -0.48 5.40 2.13
N LEU A 404 -0.24 6.64 2.56
CA LEU A 404 0.37 7.68 1.73
C LEU A 404 1.80 7.30 1.33
N ALA A 405 2.62 6.74 2.22
CA ALA A 405 3.96 6.27 1.90
C ALA A 405 3.92 5.17 0.81
N HIS A 406 3.01 4.20 0.93
CA HIS A 406 2.80 3.17 -0.10
C HIS A 406 2.34 3.79 -1.43
N ASN A 407 1.32 4.65 -1.40
CA ASN A 407 0.78 5.27 -2.60
C ASN A 407 1.81 6.17 -3.30
N LEU A 408 2.63 6.89 -2.56
CA LEU A 408 3.73 7.71 -3.09
C LEU A 408 4.82 6.86 -3.74
N ALA A 409 5.14 5.69 -3.16
CA ALA A 409 6.08 4.75 -3.78
C ALA A 409 5.52 4.15 -5.09
N ARG A 410 4.21 3.91 -5.19
CA ARG A 410 3.54 3.51 -6.44
C ARG A 410 3.52 4.67 -7.44
N GLU A 411 3.18 5.87 -6.99
CA GLU A 411 3.15 7.09 -7.79
C GLU A 411 4.50 7.39 -8.43
N LEU A 412 5.57 7.34 -7.64
CA LEU A 412 6.94 7.50 -8.12
C LEU A 412 7.24 6.56 -9.30
N GLN A 413 6.91 5.28 -9.15
CA GLN A 413 7.16 4.29 -10.20
C GLN A 413 6.26 4.49 -11.43
N MET A 414 5.01 4.92 -11.25
CA MET A 414 4.09 5.18 -12.36
C MET A 414 4.49 6.40 -13.20
N ILE A 415 5.07 7.42 -12.58
CA ILE A 415 5.60 8.59 -13.30
C ILE A 415 6.87 8.23 -14.08
N THR A 416 7.74 7.41 -13.48
CA THR A 416 9.11 7.21 -13.96
C THR A 416 9.29 5.98 -14.86
N LYS A 417 8.35 5.03 -14.80
CA LYS A 417 8.40 3.79 -15.58
C LYS A 417 7.19 3.69 -16.51
N PRO A 418 7.37 3.19 -17.74
CA PRO A 418 6.24 2.94 -18.64
C PRO A 418 5.37 1.80 -18.11
N LYS A 419 4.12 1.75 -18.57
CA LYS A 419 3.26 0.59 -18.32
C LYS A 419 3.90 -0.66 -18.89
N SER A 420 4.03 -1.70 -18.08
CA SER A 420 4.66 -2.97 -18.44
C SER A 420 3.66 -4.03 -18.88
N ARG A 421 2.36 -3.81 -18.68
CA ARG A 421 1.31 -4.80 -18.94
C ARG A 421 0.07 -4.14 -19.55
N GLY A 422 -0.59 -4.88 -20.45
CA GLY A 422 -1.93 -4.57 -20.90
C GLY A 422 -3.00 -5.03 -19.90
N THR A 423 -4.23 -4.61 -20.13
CA THR A 423 -5.38 -5.07 -19.35
C THR A 423 -5.64 -6.56 -19.59
N THR A 424 -5.56 -7.37 -18.56
CA THR A 424 -5.82 -8.81 -18.59
C THR A 424 -7.16 -9.15 -17.94
N GLU A 425 -7.65 -10.37 -18.12
CA GLU A 425 -8.85 -10.85 -17.43
C GLU A 425 -8.70 -10.84 -15.90
N LYS A 426 -7.49 -11.02 -15.38
CA LYS A 426 -7.17 -10.92 -13.94
C LYS A 426 -7.22 -9.49 -13.41
N ARG A 427 -7.25 -8.48 -14.30
CA ARG A 427 -7.08 -7.08 -13.90
C ARG A 427 -5.85 -6.89 -13.03
N SER A 428 -4.74 -7.47 -13.45
CA SER A 428 -3.44 -7.25 -12.80
C SER A 428 -3.02 -5.79 -12.89
N ALA A 429 -2.15 -5.37 -11.99
CA ALA A 429 -1.55 -4.03 -12.05
C ALA A 429 -0.88 -3.79 -13.41
N LEU A 430 -1.04 -2.57 -13.93
CA LEU A 430 -0.52 -2.21 -15.26
C LEU A 430 1.00 -2.00 -15.26
N TRP A 431 1.60 -1.82 -14.10
CA TRP A 431 3.04 -1.73 -13.88
C TRP A 431 3.57 -2.97 -13.15
N ALA A 432 4.79 -3.36 -13.45
CA ALA A 432 5.56 -4.29 -12.64
C ALA A 432 6.25 -3.52 -11.51
N PHE A 433 5.53 -3.37 -10.39
CA PHE A 433 6.04 -2.61 -9.26
C PHE A 433 7.14 -3.36 -8.50
N GLU A 434 8.18 -2.62 -8.15
CA GLU A 434 9.12 -3.00 -7.11
C GLU A 434 8.55 -2.69 -5.74
N GLU A 435 8.85 -3.53 -4.76
CA GLU A 435 8.48 -3.27 -3.38
C GLU A 435 9.26 -2.05 -2.83
N LEU A 436 8.64 -1.33 -1.91
CA LEU A 436 9.27 -0.18 -1.26
C LEU A 436 10.62 -0.55 -0.61
N GLY A 437 10.75 -1.78 -0.07
CA GLY A 437 12.01 -2.29 0.46
C GLY A 437 13.13 -2.32 -0.58
N THR A 438 12.84 -2.77 -1.80
CA THR A 438 13.81 -2.78 -2.91
C THR A 438 14.26 -1.37 -3.27
N ILE A 439 13.30 -0.45 -3.45
CA ILE A 439 13.59 0.97 -3.75
C ILE A 439 14.44 1.58 -2.64
N ARG A 440 14.12 1.28 -1.38
CA ARG A 440 14.84 1.76 -0.20
C ARG A 440 16.31 1.32 -0.24
N HIS A 441 16.55 0.03 -0.38
CA HIS A 441 17.91 -0.51 -0.38
C HIS A 441 18.71 -0.14 -1.64
N HIS A 442 18.04 -0.06 -2.79
CA HIS A 442 18.70 0.25 -4.04
C HIS A 442 18.98 1.75 -4.20
N LEU A 443 18.02 2.62 -3.87
CA LEU A 443 18.11 4.04 -4.18
C LEU A 443 18.16 4.96 -2.95
N LEU A 444 17.33 4.73 -1.90
CA LEU A 444 17.16 5.72 -0.84
C LEU A 444 18.29 5.69 0.18
N GLN A 445 18.67 4.51 0.65
CA GLN A 445 19.70 4.31 1.67
C GLN A 445 21.09 4.37 1.04
N ARG A 446 21.48 5.57 0.60
CA ARG A 446 22.80 5.86 0.00
C ARG A 446 23.51 6.93 0.80
N ALA A 447 24.79 6.65 1.10
CA ALA A 447 25.63 7.64 1.73
C ALA A 447 25.88 8.81 0.78
N GLY A 448 25.80 10.02 1.32
CA GLY A 448 26.07 11.23 0.58
C GLY A 448 26.54 12.36 1.48
N ARG A 449 26.99 13.45 0.90
CA ARG A 449 27.40 14.66 1.59
C ARG A 449 26.75 15.88 0.95
N LEU A 450 26.11 16.71 1.75
CA LEU A 450 25.54 17.99 1.34
C LEU A 450 26.55 19.10 1.59
N THR A 451 26.92 19.85 0.55
CA THR A 451 27.86 20.98 0.62
C THR A 451 27.32 22.14 -0.23
N GLU A 452 27.83 23.33 0.01
CA GLU A 452 27.49 24.54 -0.75
C GLU A 452 28.73 25.23 -1.34
N PRO A 453 29.49 24.55 -2.20
CA PRO A 453 30.64 25.18 -2.82
C PRO A 453 30.18 26.34 -3.72
N HIS A 454 30.77 27.51 -3.51
CA HIS A 454 30.43 28.75 -4.23
C HIS A 454 28.93 29.10 -4.20
N GLY A 455 28.27 28.83 -3.06
CA GLY A 455 26.85 29.10 -2.88
C GLY A 455 25.90 28.15 -3.62
N LYS A 456 26.41 27.13 -4.31
CA LYS A 456 25.62 26.11 -5.03
C LYS A 456 25.47 24.86 -4.17
N LEU A 457 24.25 24.56 -3.79
CA LEU A 457 23.96 23.32 -3.07
C LEU A 457 24.30 22.10 -3.91
N THR A 458 25.15 21.26 -3.38
CA THR A 458 25.67 20.06 -4.06
C THR A 458 25.49 18.83 -3.17
N LEU A 459 24.88 17.78 -3.71
CA LEU A 459 24.81 16.47 -3.09
C LEU A 459 25.82 15.55 -3.76
N THR A 460 26.88 15.19 -3.02
CA THR A 460 27.92 14.27 -3.50
C THR A 460 27.64 12.86 -3.01
N MET A 461 27.66 11.88 -3.89
CA MET A 461 27.46 10.46 -3.60
C MET A 461 28.61 9.63 -4.15
N ASN A 462 28.77 8.39 -3.65
CA ASN A 462 29.76 7.46 -4.18
C ASN A 462 29.48 7.14 -5.67
N PRO A 463 30.54 7.01 -6.50
CA PRO A 463 30.38 6.70 -7.91
C PRO A 463 29.94 5.25 -8.12
N ASN A 464 28.65 5.04 -8.16
CA ASN A 464 28.04 3.76 -8.52
C ASN A 464 27.21 3.98 -9.80
N ALA A 465 27.62 3.36 -10.90
CA ALA A 465 27.02 3.59 -12.21
C ALA A 465 25.52 3.25 -12.24
N ALA A 466 25.13 2.07 -11.75
CA ALA A 466 23.73 1.64 -11.73
C ALA A 466 22.83 2.59 -10.92
N VAL A 467 23.25 2.95 -9.70
CA VAL A 467 22.52 3.90 -8.87
C VAL A 467 22.42 5.27 -9.52
N LYS A 468 23.50 5.74 -10.17
CA LYS A 468 23.52 7.03 -10.87
C LYS A 468 22.52 7.04 -12.02
N GLU A 469 22.52 6.02 -12.86
CA GLU A 469 21.61 5.91 -14.02
C GLU A 469 20.16 5.93 -13.58
N ASP A 470 19.78 5.07 -12.63
CA ASP A 470 18.42 5.01 -12.09
C ASP A 470 18.00 6.33 -11.46
N LEU A 471 18.86 6.93 -10.63
CA LEU A 471 18.56 8.18 -9.92
C LEU A 471 18.33 9.35 -10.89
N ILE A 472 19.16 9.46 -11.94
CA ILE A 472 19.00 10.45 -13.01
C ILE A 472 17.71 10.18 -13.79
N GLN A 473 17.44 8.92 -14.16
CA GLN A 473 16.22 8.56 -14.87
C GLN A 473 14.97 8.96 -14.09
N PHE A 474 14.93 8.69 -12.77
CA PHE A 474 13.82 9.11 -11.91
C PHE A 474 13.66 10.63 -11.88
N LEU A 475 14.76 11.38 -11.70
CA LEU A 475 14.71 12.83 -11.64
C LEU A 475 14.28 13.46 -12.97
N ASP A 476 14.77 12.96 -14.10
CA ASP A 476 14.42 13.48 -15.43
C ASP A 476 12.94 13.17 -15.79
N ALA A 477 12.45 11.99 -15.43
CA ALA A 477 11.04 11.66 -15.61
C ALA A 477 10.12 12.56 -14.77
N LEU A 478 10.48 12.83 -13.51
CA LEU A 478 9.75 13.74 -12.64
C LEU A 478 9.75 15.19 -13.16
N LYS A 479 10.86 15.65 -13.75
CA LYS A 479 10.92 16.97 -14.39
C LYS A 479 10.01 17.08 -15.61
N LYS A 480 9.94 16.03 -16.42
CA LYS A 480 9.08 16.01 -17.63
C LYS A 480 7.59 15.95 -17.27
N ALA A 481 7.25 15.41 -16.09
CA ALA A 481 5.87 15.30 -15.61
C ALA A 481 5.40 16.58 -14.91
N ALA A 482 6.32 17.46 -14.47
CA ALA A 482 6.02 18.73 -13.79
C ALA A 482 5.76 19.84 -14.83
#